data_e1f762df6f84b4bffe77b584bbab5e50
#
_entry.id   e1f762df6f84b4bffe77b584bbab5e50
#
_cell.length_a   1.000
_cell.length_b   1.000
_cell.length_c   1.000
_cell.angle_alpha   90.00
_cell.angle_beta   90.00
_cell.angle_gamma   90.00
#
_symmetry.space_group_name_H-M   'P 1'
#
loop_
_entity.id
_entity.type
_entity.pdbx_description
1 polymer ?
#
loop_
_entity_poly.entity_id
_entity_poly.type
_entity_poly.pdbx_seq_one_letter_code
_entity_poly.pdbx_strand_id
1 'polypeptide(L)'
;CIHVSFEGHNTPYFAYNVARIRVADEDKVMSQQELTDYIMERQSNEGVWERKVSECLTSSVDENSLKEYIHRGQEFGRISFDYSDRDTVLGKLSLTAGSYLLNAGMVLFGETPYNDLQMAVFAGTERLTFLDIQREHGTIFELVDRAEKYIFKNIRWRVEFGSLQRKEIPEIPVDAVREALINSFCHKEYGTG
;
A
#
# COMPACT_ATOMS: atom_id res chain seq x y z
N CYS A 1 38.24 -9.82 4.72
CA CYS A 1 37.31 -9.50 3.64
C CYS A 1 36.04 -8.95 4.22
N ILE A 2 35.62 -7.77 3.78
CA ILE A 2 34.30 -7.23 4.11
C ILE A 2 33.40 -7.58 2.94
N HIS A 3 32.33 -8.34 3.18
CA HIS A 3 31.32 -8.64 2.17
C HIS A 3 30.15 -7.70 2.38
N VAL A 4 29.85 -6.86 1.38
CA VAL A 4 28.70 -5.97 1.39
C VAL A 4 27.75 -6.48 0.33
N SER A 5 26.55 -6.87 0.76
CA SER A 5 25.44 -7.26 -0.12
C SER A 5 24.32 -6.27 0.06
N PHE A 6 23.82 -5.70 -1.03
CA PHE A 6 22.63 -4.83 -1.01
C PHE A 6 21.81 -5.11 -2.27
N GLU A 7 20.50 -5.00 -2.13
CA GLU A 7 19.55 -4.99 -3.23
C GLU A 7 19.06 -3.56 -3.41
N GLY A 8 19.27 -3.00 -4.60
CA GLY A 8 18.85 -1.65 -4.92
C GLY A 8 17.83 -1.68 -6.04
N HIS A 9 16.62 -1.17 -5.76
CA HIS A 9 15.53 -1.11 -6.75
C HIS A 9 15.38 0.28 -7.38
N ASN A 10 16.06 1.31 -6.86
CA ASN A 10 15.96 2.68 -7.33
C ASN A 10 17.13 3.06 -8.22
N THR A 11 17.11 2.63 -9.47
CA THR A 11 18.00 3.11 -10.52
C THR A 11 17.40 4.37 -11.19
N PRO A 12 18.20 5.29 -11.78
CA PRO A 12 19.66 5.29 -11.83
C PRO A 12 20.30 5.75 -10.53
N TYR A 13 21.46 5.18 -10.20
CA TYR A 13 22.24 5.65 -9.05
C TYR A 13 23.09 6.85 -9.45
N PHE A 14 23.17 7.83 -8.55
CA PHE A 14 24.03 8.99 -8.76
C PHE A 14 25.29 8.87 -7.90
N ALA A 15 26.45 8.86 -8.55
CA ALA A 15 27.74 9.01 -7.88
C ALA A 15 28.47 10.22 -8.47
N TYR A 16 28.89 11.15 -7.62
CA TYR A 16 29.56 12.39 -8.02
C TYR A 16 28.76 13.19 -9.07
N ASN A 17 27.43 13.28 -8.89
CA ASN A 17 26.49 13.95 -9.79
C ASN A 17 26.40 13.32 -11.20
N VAL A 18 26.85 12.09 -11.37
CA VAL A 18 26.76 11.36 -12.64
C VAL A 18 25.82 10.16 -12.44
N ALA A 19 24.83 10.06 -13.32
CA ALA A 19 23.90 8.92 -13.33
C ALA A 19 24.64 7.65 -13.79
N ARG A 20 24.46 6.58 -13.04
CA ARG A 20 25.10 5.28 -13.31
C ARG A 20 24.07 4.15 -13.27
N ILE A 21 24.29 3.15 -14.08
CA ILE A 21 23.52 1.91 -14.11
C ILE A 21 24.46 0.73 -14.01
N ARG A 22 24.03 -0.28 -13.24
CA ARG A 22 24.77 -1.54 -13.17
C ARG A 22 24.40 -2.41 -14.36
N VAL A 23 25.40 -2.79 -15.15
CA VAL A 23 25.25 -3.72 -16.28
C VAL A 23 26.19 -4.90 -16.03
N ALA A 24 25.61 -6.03 -15.66
CA ALA A 24 26.34 -7.22 -15.21
C ALA A 24 27.26 -6.90 -14.01
N ASP A 25 28.56 -6.89 -14.19
CA ASP A 25 29.58 -6.65 -13.18
C ASP A 25 30.23 -5.25 -13.24
N GLU A 26 29.78 -4.41 -14.17
CA GLU A 26 30.31 -3.06 -14.37
C GLU A 26 29.29 -1.96 -14.05
N ASP A 27 29.78 -0.85 -13.45
CA ASP A 27 29.02 0.37 -13.29
C ASP A 27 29.27 1.29 -14.50
N LYS A 28 28.27 1.42 -15.37
CA LYS A 28 28.35 2.31 -16.54
C LYS A 28 27.75 3.69 -16.25
N VAL A 29 28.40 4.70 -16.79
CA VAL A 29 27.85 6.05 -16.83
C VAL A 29 26.74 6.08 -17.88
N MET A 30 25.57 6.57 -17.51
CA MET A 30 24.48 6.75 -18.45
C MET A 30 24.73 8.00 -19.30
N SER A 31 24.52 7.87 -20.59
CA SER A 31 24.45 9.03 -21.47
C SER A 31 23.21 9.89 -21.16
N GLN A 32 23.22 11.13 -21.61
CA GLN A 32 22.07 12.02 -21.42
C GLN A 32 20.79 11.46 -22.05
N GLN A 33 20.91 10.79 -23.19
CA GLN A 33 19.79 10.16 -23.87
C GLN A 33 19.25 8.96 -23.06
N GLU A 34 20.13 8.05 -22.64
CA GLU A 34 19.74 6.89 -21.81
C GLU A 34 19.09 7.32 -20.49
N LEU A 35 19.59 8.37 -19.85
CA LEU A 35 18.99 8.91 -18.63
C LEU A 35 17.61 9.51 -18.92
N THR A 36 17.44 10.23 -20.01
CA THR A 36 16.16 10.81 -20.42
C THR A 36 15.15 9.70 -20.74
N ASP A 37 15.54 8.71 -21.51
CA ASP A 37 14.71 7.58 -21.89
C ASP A 37 14.29 6.80 -20.63
N TYR A 38 15.22 6.55 -19.72
CA TYR A 38 14.95 5.90 -18.45
C TYR A 38 13.96 6.67 -17.56
N ILE A 39 14.14 7.99 -17.44
CA ILE A 39 13.21 8.86 -16.69
C ILE A 39 11.84 8.89 -17.35
N MET A 40 11.78 8.98 -18.67
CA MET A 40 10.52 8.95 -19.43
C MET A 40 9.79 7.61 -19.29
N GLU A 41 10.52 6.51 -19.40
CA GLU A 41 9.97 5.17 -19.21
C GLU A 41 9.43 4.98 -17.78
N ARG A 42 10.17 5.43 -16.80
CA ARG A 42 9.75 5.38 -15.39
C ARG A 42 8.54 6.27 -15.14
N GLN A 43 8.52 7.49 -15.63
CA GLN A 43 7.36 8.39 -15.54
C GLN A 43 6.15 7.85 -16.30
N SER A 44 6.34 7.14 -17.41
CA SER A 44 5.26 6.48 -18.13
C SER A 44 4.74 5.23 -17.41
N ASN A 45 5.56 4.58 -16.59
CA ASN A 45 5.20 3.41 -15.80
C ASN A 45 4.69 3.78 -14.40
N GLU A 46 5.24 4.82 -13.76
CA GLU A 46 4.73 5.37 -12.51
C GLU A 46 3.41 6.13 -12.79
N GLY A 47 2.29 5.64 -12.29
CA GLY A 47 0.96 6.24 -12.46
C GLY A 47 0.16 5.74 -13.67
N VAL A 48 0.71 4.86 -14.50
CA VAL A 48 -0.05 4.27 -15.62
C VAL A 48 -0.75 2.98 -15.19
N TRP A 49 -0.17 2.21 -14.26
CA TRP A 49 -0.77 0.94 -13.84
C TRP A 49 -2.13 1.15 -13.19
N GLU A 50 -2.27 2.09 -12.29
CA GLU A 50 -3.51 2.38 -11.56
C GLU A 50 -4.63 2.85 -12.49
N ARG A 51 -4.29 3.47 -13.61
CA ARG A 51 -5.24 3.97 -14.62
C ARG A 51 -5.55 2.97 -15.72
N LYS A 52 -4.86 1.84 -15.78
CA LYS A 52 -5.19 0.80 -16.74
C LYS A 52 -6.51 0.14 -16.36
N VAL A 53 -7.26 -0.28 -17.38
CA VAL A 53 -8.50 -1.01 -17.19
C VAL A 53 -8.17 -2.42 -16.70
N SER A 54 -8.79 -2.81 -15.61
CA SER A 54 -8.67 -4.16 -15.05
C SER A 54 -9.68 -5.11 -15.71
N GLU A 55 -9.58 -6.39 -15.38
CA GLU A 55 -10.57 -7.40 -15.79
C GLU A 55 -11.79 -7.43 -14.84
N CYS A 56 -11.80 -6.63 -13.77
CA CYS A 56 -12.86 -6.61 -12.78
C CYS A 56 -14.03 -5.73 -13.24
N LEU A 57 -15.24 -6.27 -13.20
CA LEU A 57 -16.46 -5.53 -13.48
C LEU A 57 -16.83 -4.63 -12.29
N THR A 58 -17.45 -3.48 -12.57
CA THR A 58 -18.02 -2.60 -11.53
C THR A 58 -19.06 -3.33 -10.68
N SER A 59 -19.74 -4.32 -11.26
CA SER A 59 -20.75 -5.13 -10.58
C SER A 59 -20.20 -6.03 -9.47
N SER A 60 -18.90 -6.29 -9.43
CA SER A 60 -18.26 -7.08 -8.38
C SER A 60 -18.02 -6.30 -7.08
N VAL A 61 -18.10 -4.97 -7.14
CA VAL A 61 -17.90 -4.13 -5.94
C VAL A 61 -19.07 -4.26 -4.98
N ASP A 62 -18.76 -4.54 -3.71
CA ASP A 62 -19.78 -4.55 -2.65
C ASP A 62 -20.31 -3.15 -2.39
N GLU A 63 -21.63 -2.99 -2.53
CA GLU A 63 -22.27 -1.70 -2.37
C GLU A 63 -22.21 -1.17 -0.93
N ASN A 64 -22.20 -2.05 0.07
CA ASN A 64 -22.15 -1.62 1.45
C ASN A 64 -20.78 -1.02 1.79
N SER A 65 -19.71 -1.66 1.34
CA SER A 65 -18.35 -1.15 1.47
C SER A 65 -18.18 0.21 0.78
N LEU A 66 -18.77 0.37 -0.40
CA LEU A 66 -18.73 1.65 -1.12
C LEU A 66 -19.55 2.74 -0.43
N LYS A 67 -20.73 2.40 0.11
CA LYS A 67 -21.56 3.33 0.92
C LYS A 67 -20.82 3.79 2.17
N GLU A 68 -20.19 2.85 2.88
CA GLU A 68 -19.40 3.17 4.07
C GLU A 68 -18.22 4.08 3.73
N TYR A 69 -17.52 3.83 2.63
CA TYR A 69 -16.44 4.68 2.15
C TYR A 69 -16.92 6.12 1.88
N ILE A 70 -18.04 6.28 1.18
CA ILE A 70 -18.62 7.60 0.89
C ILE A 70 -19.01 8.29 2.19
N HIS A 71 -19.70 7.60 3.10
CA HIS A 71 -20.12 8.14 4.38
C HIS A 71 -18.92 8.64 5.21
N ARG A 72 -17.88 7.82 5.36
CA ARG A 72 -16.65 8.24 6.04
C ARG A 72 -15.96 9.42 5.34
N GLY A 73 -15.90 9.40 4.01
CA GLY A 73 -15.34 10.52 3.25
C GLY A 73 -16.10 11.84 3.47
N GLN A 74 -17.41 11.79 3.65
CA GLN A 74 -18.24 12.94 4.00
C GLN A 74 -18.01 13.42 5.43
N GLU A 75 -17.93 12.51 6.41
CA GLU A 75 -17.61 12.85 7.81
C GLU A 75 -16.31 13.64 7.95
N PHE A 76 -15.29 13.27 7.15
CA PHE A 76 -14.00 13.97 7.12
C PHE A 76 -13.95 15.14 6.13
N GLY A 77 -15.08 15.51 5.49
CA GLY A 77 -15.15 16.60 4.53
C GLY A 77 -14.32 16.39 3.26
N ARG A 78 -14.02 15.14 2.91
CA ARG A 78 -13.24 14.76 1.73
C ARG A 78 -14.11 14.46 0.51
N ILE A 79 -15.35 14.06 0.75
CA ILE A 79 -16.34 13.76 -0.29
C ILE A 79 -17.54 14.68 -0.06
N SER A 80 -17.99 15.35 -1.12
CA SER A 80 -19.09 16.34 -1.06
C SER A 80 -20.37 15.85 -1.75
N PHE A 81 -20.39 14.62 -2.27
CA PHE A 81 -21.55 14.06 -2.95
C PHE A 81 -22.12 12.86 -2.19
N ASP A 82 -23.44 12.65 -2.33
CA ASP A 82 -24.13 11.53 -1.73
C ASP A 82 -24.00 10.26 -2.58
N TYR A 83 -24.17 9.11 -1.92
CA TYR A 83 -24.30 7.84 -2.61
C TYR A 83 -25.59 7.84 -3.43
N SER A 84 -25.51 7.52 -4.71
CA SER A 84 -26.66 7.32 -5.59
C SER A 84 -26.79 5.85 -5.98
N ASP A 85 -25.91 5.41 -6.86
CA ASP A 85 -25.74 4.04 -7.30
C ASP A 85 -24.25 3.75 -7.49
N ARG A 86 -23.91 2.46 -7.55
CA ARG A 86 -22.53 1.98 -7.60
C ARG A 86 -21.74 2.57 -8.78
N ASP A 87 -22.29 2.48 -9.98
CA ASP A 87 -21.56 2.87 -11.20
C ASP A 87 -21.34 4.38 -11.27
N THR A 88 -22.36 5.17 -10.88
CA THR A 88 -22.25 6.62 -10.80
C THR A 88 -21.22 7.05 -9.76
N VAL A 89 -21.20 6.40 -8.59
CA VAL A 89 -20.24 6.71 -7.51
C VAL A 89 -18.83 6.36 -7.91
N LEU A 90 -18.60 5.16 -8.45
CA LEU A 90 -17.28 4.74 -8.95
C LEU A 90 -16.78 5.64 -10.08
N GLY A 91 -17.69 6.11 -10.94
CA GLY A 91 -17.38 7.09 -11.99
C GLY A 91 -16.97 8.44 -11.41
N LYS A 92 -17.68 8.97 -10.39
CA LYS A 92 -17.30 10.21 -9.69
C LYS A 92 -15.94 10.11 -9.00
N LEU A 93 -15.57 8.91 -8.52
CA LEU A 93 -14.26 8.63 -7.95
C LEU A 93 -13.18 8.43 -9.03
N SER A 94 -13.54 8.45 -10.32
CA SER A 94 -12.63 8.21 -11.46
C SER A 94 -11.96 6.84 -11.41
N LEU A 95 -12.68 5.82 -10.96
CA LEU A 95 -12.19 4.46 -10.78
C LEU A 95 -12.69 3.48 -11.85
N THR A 96 -13.36 3.97 -12.90
CA THR A 96 -13.98 3.11 -13.93
C THR A 96 -13.65 3.55 -15.34
N ALA A 97 -13.70 2.59 -16.26
CA ALA A 97 -13.76 2.79 -17.70
C ALA A 97 -14.90 1.91 -18.26
N GLY A 98 -16.05 2.52 -18.54
CA GLY A 98 -17.28 1.79 -18.89
C GLY A 98 -17.74 0.90 -17.73
N SER A 99 -17.95 -0.38 -18.00
CA SER A 99 -18.39 -1.37 -17.00
C SER A 99 -17.25 -2.04 -16.22
N TYR A 100 -16.01 -1.60 -16.45
CA TYR A 100 -14.83 -2.18 -15.80
C TYR A 100 -14.21 -1.21 -14.82
N LEU A 101 -13.62 -1.74 -13.75
CA LEU A 101 -12.79 -0.98 -12.84
C LEU A 101 -11.45 -0.65 -13.49
N LEU A 102 -10.88 0.49 -13.13
CA LEU A 102 -9.44 0.70 -13.27
C LEU A 102 -8.69 -0.13 -12.21
N ASN A 103 -7.40 -0.38 -12.42
CA ASN A 103 -6.61 -1.13 -11.45
C ASN A 103 -6.65 -0.51 -10.03
N ALA A 104 -6.65 0.81 -9.92
CA ALA A 104 -6.87 1.49 -8.63
C ALA A 104 -8.22 1.10 -8.00
N GLY A 105 -9.30 1.09 -8.78
CA GLY A 105 -10.63 0.68 -8.31
C GLY A 105 -10.68 -0.80 -7.91
N MET A 106 -10.02 -1.66 -8.69
CA MET A 106 -9.89 -3.08 -8.39
C MET A 106 -9.17 -3.32 -7.06
N VAL A 107 -8.05 -2.65 -6.82
CA VAL A 107 -7.27 -2.79 -5.58
C VAL A 107 -8.05 -2.26 -4.38
N LEU A 108 -8.77 -1.15 -4.52
CA LEU A 108 -9.52 -0.54 -3.42
C LEU A 108 -10.78 -1.33 -3.05
N PHE A 109 -11.55 -1.80 -4.03
CA PHE A 109 -12.90 -2.33 -3.82
C PHE A 109 -13.14 -3.71 -4.42
N GLY A 110 -12.22 -4.23 -5.25
CA GLY A 110 -12.36 -5.53 -5.89
C GLY A 110 -11.66 -6.66 -5.13
N GLU A 111 -12.01 -7.88 -5.51
CA GLU A 111 -11.22 -9.05 -5.14
C GLU A 111 -10.04 -9.18 -6.11
N THR A 112 -8.84 -9.14 -5.57
CA THR A 112 -7.62 -9.20 -6.39
C THR A 112 -6.53 -9.99 -5.67
N PRO A 113 -5.72 -10.79 -6.41
CA PRO A 113 -4.57 -11.47 -5.82
C PRO A 113 -3.48 -10.52 -5.32
N TYR A 114 -3.50 -9.26 -5.75
CA TYR A 114 -2.56 -8.25 -5.27
C TYR A 114 -2.79 -7.83 -3.81
N ASN A 115 -3.99 -8.05 -3.29
CA ASN A 115 -4.37 -7.74 -1.92
C ASN A 115 -4.11 -8.93 -0.99
N ASP A 116 -2.83 -9.33 -0.91
CA ASP A 116 -2.33 -10.36 -0.01
C ASP A 116 -1.46 -9.70 1.08
N LEU A 117 -1.79 -9.98 2.33
CA LEU A 117 -1.08 -9.47 3.51
C LEU A 117 -0.59 -10.64 4.35
N GLN A 118 0.71 -10.73 4.53
CA GLN A 118 1.33 -11.68 5.45
C GLN A 118 1.89 -10.95 6.67
N MET A 119 1.52 -11.42 7.84
CA MET A 119 1.94 -10.87 9.13
C MET A 119 2.57 -11.96 9.97
N ALA A 120 3.63 -11.63 10.71
CA ALA A 120 4.31 -12.60 11.55
C ALA A 120 4.88 -11.96 12.81
N VAL A 121 4.91 -12.75 13.90
CA VAL A 121 5.67 -12.44 15.10
C VAL A 121 6.86 -13.39 15.19
N PHE A 122 8.04 -12.84 15.39
CA PHE A 122 9.28 -13.60 15.49
C PHE A 122 9.76 -13.71 16.93
N ALA A 123 10.39 -14.85 17.27
CA ALA A 123 11.12 -15.01 18.52
C ALA A 123 12.50 -14.34 18.43
N GLY A 124 12.56 -13.05 18.68
CA GLY A 124 13.81 -12.27 18.64
C GLY A 124 14.05 -11.57 17.30
N THR A 125 15.27 -11.06 17.10
CA THR A 125 15.64 -10.19 15.97
C THR A 125 16.11 -10.95 14.73
N GLU A 126 16.49 -12.21 14.88
CA GLU A 126 17.09 -13.04 13.83
C GLU A 126 16.09 -13.51 12.76
N ARG A 127 14.79 -13.33 12.98
CA ARG A 127 13.70 -13.76 12.09
C ARG A 127 13.74 -15.24 11.67
N LEU A 128 14.33 -16.10 12.51
CA LEU A 128 14.47 -17.54 12.23
C LEU A 128 13.31 -18.38 12.75
N THR A 129 12.66 -17.92 13.83
CA THR A 129 11.59 -18.66 14.48
C THR A 129 10.32 -17.81 14.53
N PHE A 130 9.25 -18.31 13.94
CA PHE A 130 7.94 -17.69 14.01
C PHE A 130 7.24 -18.10 15.32
N LEU A 131 6.69 -17.13 16.02
CA LEU A 131 5.79 -17.35 17.16
C LEU A 131 4.34 -17.33 16.70
N ASP A 132 4.02 -16.53 15.70
CA ASP A 132 2.73 -16.47 15.04
C ASP A 132 2.91 -16.07 13.58
N ILE A 133 2.05 -16.57 12.70
CA ILE A 133 2.00 -16.18 11.29
C ILE A 133 0.55 -16.18 10.84
N GLN A 134 0.15 -15.11 10.18
CA GLN A 134 -1.19 -14.95 9.59
C GLN A 134 -1.08 -14.45 8.16
N ARG A 135 -1.96 -14.94 7.33
CA ARG A 135 -2.11 -14.50 5.95
C ARG A 135 -3.56 -14.11 5.71
N GLU A 136 -3.76 -12.90 5.20
CA GLU A 136 -5.07 -12.29 5.01
C GLU A 136 -5.23 -11.83 3.57
N HIS A 137 -6.44 -11.98 3.04
CA HIS A 137 -6.87 -11.46 1.75
C HIS A 137 -8.12 -10.60 1.94
N GLY A 138 -8.34 -9.66 1.07
CA GLY A 138 -9.51 -8.79 1.11
C GLY A 138 -9.26 -7.44 0.47
N THR A 139 -10.16 -6.48 0.67
CA THR A 139 -9.96 -5.10 0.25
C THR A 139 -8.86 -4.44 1.08
N ILE A 140 -8.23 -3.39 0.55
CA ILE A 140 -7.20 -2.65 1.31
C ILE A 140 -7.74 -2.16 2.66
N PHE A 141 -9.01 -1.73 2.73
CA PHE A 141 -9.62 -1.23 3.97
C PHE A 141 -9.70 -2.33 5.02
N GLU A 142 -10.13 -3.54 4.63
CA GLU A 142 -10.16 -4.69 5.53
C GLU A 142 -8.75 -5.11 5.96
N LEU A 143 -7.79 -5.09 5.05
CA LEU A 143 -6.41 -5.48 5.34
C LEU A 143 -5.74 -4.50 6.32
N VAL A 144 -5.97 -3.19 6.17
CA VAL A 144 -5.49 -2.19 7.14
C VAL A 144 -6.08 -2.44 8.53
N ASP A 145 -7.39 -2.65 8.62
CA ASP A 145 -8.05 -2.90 9.91
C ASP A 145 -7.58 -4.23 10.56
N ARG A 146 -7.35 -5.28 9.76
CA ARG A 146 -6.83 -6.56 10.27
C ARG A 146 -5.37 -6.44 10.70
N ALA A 147 -4.55 -5.72 9.92
CA ALA A 147 -3.16 -5.47 10.26
C ALA A 147 -3.04 -4.65 11.55
N GLU A 148 -3.83 -3.60 11.70
CA GLU A 148 -3.88 -2.78 12.90
C GLU A 148 -4.22 -3.64 14.14
N LYS A 149 -5.27 -4.45 14.07
CA LYS A 149 -5.67 -5.37 15.14
C LYS A 149 -4.57 -6.38 15.46
N TYR A 150 -3.94 -6.95 14.44
CA TYR A 150 -2.84 -7.90 14.62
C TYR A 150 -1.63 -7.27 15.32
N ILE A 151 -1.24 -6.07 14.90
CA ILE A 151 -0.13 -5.32 15.51
C ILE A 151 -0.45 -5.04 16.98
N PHE A 152 -1.63 -4.45 17.28
CA PHE A 152 -1.99 -4.09 18.66
C PHE A 152 -2.20 -5.29 19.57
N LYS A 153 -2.52 -6.47 19.04
CA LYS A 153 -2.54 -7.71 19.80
C LYS A 153 -1.15 -8.18 20.23
N ASN A 154 -0.12 -7.87 19.44
CA ASN A 154 1.22 -8.43 19.59
C ASN A 154 2.28 -7.45 20.14
N ILE A 155 1.99 -6.15 20.18
CA ILE A 155 2.87 -5.16 20.81
C ILE A 155 2.61 -5.04 22.31
N ARG A 156 3.54 -4.38 23.00
CA ARG A 156 3.43 -4.17 24.46
C ARG A 156 2.51 -2.99 24.76
N TRP A 157 1.80 -3.13 25.88
CA TRP A 157 0.96 -2.08 26.43
C TRP A 157 1.42 -1.77 27.85
N ARG A 158 1.55 -0.49 28.18
CA ARG A 158 1.75 -0.03 29.54
C ARG A 158 0.43 0.46 30.11
N VAL A 159 0.30 0.29 31.41
CA VAL A 159 -0.87 0.76 32.16
C VAL A 159 -0.46 1.93 33.04
N GLU A 160 -1.14 3.05 32.88
CA GLU A 160 -1.01 4.19 33.78
C GLU A 160 -2.23 4.25 34.68
N PHE A 161 -1.97 4.28 35.99
CA PHE A 161 -3.00 4.48 37.00
C PHE A 161 -3.00 5.96 37.40
N GLY A 162 -3.92 6.73 36.81
CA GLY A 162 -4.14 8.11 37.15
C GLY A 162 -5.58 8.30 37.58
N SER A 163 -5.85 8.86 38.74
CA SER A 163 -7.19 9.08 39.28
C SER A 163 -8.09 7.84 39.25
N LEU A 164 -9.32 7.93 38.73
CA LEU A 164 -10.35 6.88 38.78
C LEU A 164 -10.36 5.95 37.55
N GLN A 165 -9.57 6.20 36.51
CA GLN A 165 -9.58 5.44 35.28
C GLN A 165 -8.19 4.87 34.94
N ARG A 166 -8.16 3.57 34.63
CA ARG A 166 -7.01 2.88 34.05
C ARG A 166 -6.84 3.32 32.60
N LYS A 167 -5.66 3.80 32.24
CA LYS A 167 -5.32 4.15 30.86
C LYS A 167 -4.32 3.14 30.31
N GLU A 168 -4.67 2.47 29.23
CA GLU A 168 -3.80 1.57 28.49
C GLU A 168 -3.15 2.34 27.33
N ILE A 169 -1.84 2.30 27.25
CA ILE A 169 -1.05 3.04 26.28
C ILE A 169 -0.18 2.04 25.52
N PRO A 170 -0.36 1.90 24.19
CA PRO A 170 0.50 1.05 23.38
C PRO A 170 1.91 1.63 23.29
N GLU A 171 2.91 0.77 23.10
CA GLU A 171 4.30 1.21 22.93
C GLU A 171 4.52 2.01 21.64
N ILE A 172 3.66 1.81 20.62
CA ILE A 172 3.64 2.57 19.38
C ILE A 172 2.29 3.29 19.30
N PRO A 173 2.26 4.61 19.07
CA PRO A 173 1.01 5.36 18.94
C PRO A 173 0.11 4.79 17.84
N VAL A 174 -1.20 4.75 18.09
CA VAL A 174 -2.19 4.19 17.14
C VAL A 174 -2.12 4.89 15.79
N ASP A 175 -2.07 6.22 15.79
CA ASP A 175 -2.02 7.01 14.56
C ASP A 175 -0.75 6.73 13.74
N ALA A 176 0.39 6.50 14.41
CA ALA A 176 1.65 6.16 13.73
C ALA A 176 1.59 4.78 13.06
N VAL A 177 0.96 3.79 13.70
CA VAL A 177 0.75 2.46 13.11
C VAL A 177 -0.15 2.56 11.90
N ARG A 178 -1.28 3.28 12.02
CA ARG A 178 -2.25 3.45 10.93
C ARG A 178 -1.63 4.18 9.74
N GLU A 179 -0.89 5.26 9.97
CA GLU A 179 -0.16 6.00 8.94
C GLU A 179 0.84 5.09 8.21
N ALA A 180 1.64 4.33 8.95
CA ALA A 180 2.62 3.40 8.37
C ALA A 180 1.95 2.31 7.52
N LEU A 181 0.82 1.76 7.97
CA LEU A 181 0.06 0.76 7.22
C LEU A 181 -0.51 1.34 5.93
N ILE A 182 -1.16 2.50 5.99
CA ILE A 182 -1.71 3.17 4.80
C ILE A 182 -0.59 3.47 3.81
N ASN A 183 0.53 4.03 4.26
CA ASN A 183 1.67 4.31 3.40
C ASN A 183 2.24 3.04 2.77
N SER A 184 2.31 1.93 3.51
CA SER A 184 2.75 0.63 2.98
C SER A 184 1.87 0.14 1.83
N PHE A 185 0.56 0.28 1.91
CA PHE A 185 -0.35 -0.08 0.83
C PHE A 185 -0.32 0.92 -0.33
N CYS A 186 -0.24 2.23 -0.04
CA CYS A 186 -0.20 3.26 -1.08
C CYS A 186 1.07 3.22 -1.94
N HIS A 187 2.19 2.78 -1.36
CA HIS A 187 3.49 2.72 -2.05
C HIS A 187 3.89 1.31 -2.50
N LYS A 188 2.99 0.34 -2.38
CA LYS A 188 3.20 -1.01 -2.88
C LYS A 188 3.22 -1.02 -4.41
N GLU A 189 4.17 -1.72 -5.00
CA GLU A 189 4.19 -2.01 -6.44
C GLU A 189 3.20 -3.13 -6.76
N TYR A 190 2.03 -2.77 -7.29
CA TYR A 190 0.99 -3.73 -7.67
C TYR A 190 1.18 -4.33 -9.06
N GLY A 191 2.03 -3.74 -9.90
CA GLY A 191 2.23 -4.14 -11.30
C GLY A 191 3.32 -5.17 -11.54
N THR A 192 4.13 -5.50 -10.53
CA THR A 192 5.20 -6.49 -10.60
C THR A 192 4.77 -7.74 -9.84
N GLY A 193 4.06 -8.63 -10.49
CA GLY A 193 3.70 -9.95 -10.00
C GLY A 193 4.38 -11.02 -10.80
#